data_47d5653f6e5b437bbf74ac53674654c0
#
_entry.id   47d5653f6e5b437bbf74ac53674654c0
#
_cell.length_a   1.000
_cell.length_b   1.000
_cell.length_c   1.000
_cell.angle_alpha   90.00
_cell.angle_beta   90.00
_cell.angle_gamma   90.00
#
_symmetry.space_group_name_H-M   'P 1'
#
loop_
_entity.id
_entity.type
_entity.pdbx_description
1 polymer ?
#
loop_
_entity_poly.entity_id
_entity_poly.type
_entity_poly.pdbx_seq_one_letter_code
_entity_poly.pdbx_strand_id
1 'polypeptide(L)' 'MADESTDERTYCVVHNDEEQYSIWLADRDLPLGWYREGFEGLKQACLDHIDTVWTDMRPLSLRRRMEQASQA' A
#
# COMPACT_ATOMS: atom_id res chain seq x y z
N MET A 1 -1.47 14.21 -21.29
CA MET A 1 -0.85 13.96 -21.94
C MET A 1 0.39 13.54 -21.44
N ALA A 2 1.23 13.73 -21.83
CA ALA A 2 2.45 13.20 -21.55
C ALA A 2 2.88 13.26 -20.14
N ASP A 3 2.08 13.77 -19.29
CA ASP A 3 2.54 13.99 -18.00
C ASP A 3 2.85 12.76 -17.26
N GLU A 4 2.06 11.74 -17.39
CA GLU A 4 2.37 10.57 -16.66
C GLU A 4 3.58 9.92 -17.19
N SER A 5 3.85 10.06 -18.45
CA SER A 5 5.02 9.44 -19.00
C SER A 5 6.28 10.15 -18.56
N THR A 6 6.18 11.36 -18.03
CA THR A 6 7.34 12.07 -17.56
C THR A 6 7.53 11.96 -16.06
N ASP A 7 6.68 11.24 -15.37
CA ASP A 7 6.82 11.07 -13.93
C ASP A 7 7.83 9.97 -13.69
N GLU A 8 9.10 10.36 -13.54
CA GLU A 8 10.18 9.41 -13.34
C GLU A 8 10.56 9.27 -11.89
N ARG A 9 9.77 9.78 -10.98
CA ARG A 9 10.07 9.66 -9.58
C ARG A 9 9.92 8.21 -9.14
N THR A 10 10.72 7.85 -8.15
CA THR A 10 10.62 6.53 -7.57
C THR A 10 9.66 6.58 -6.39
N TYR A 11 8.70 5.68 -6.41
CA TYR A 11 7.75 5.54 -5.32
C TYR A 11 8.03 4.25 -4.58
N CYS A 12 7.58 4.17 -3.35
CA CYS A 12 7.66 2.92 -2.60
C CYS A 12 6.28 2.55 -2.12
N VAL A 13 6.08 1.25 -1.95
CA VAL A 13 4.83 0.75 -1.39
C VAL A 13 4.96 0.78 0.13
N VAL A 14 3.95 1.30 0.80
CA VAL A 14 3.94 1.42 2.25
C VAL A 14 2.66 0.79 2.78
N HIS A 15 2.69 0.41 4.04
CA HIS A 15 1.52 -0.18 4.68
C HIS A 15 1.47 0.29 6.14
N ASN A 16 0.33 0.13 6.75
CA ASN A 16 0.16 0.49 8.15
C ASN A 16 -0.24 -0.74 8.96
N ASP A 17 -0.51 -0.53 10.24
CA ASP A 17 -0.84 -1.63 11.14
C ASP A 17 -2.17 -2.29 10.80
N GLU A 18 -3.01 -1.62 10.04
CA GLU A 18 -4.27 -2.19 9.60
C GLU A 18 -4.14 -2.94 8.27
N GLU A 19 -2.90 -3.11 7.80
CA GLU A 19 -2.61 -3.77 6.53
C GLU A 19 -3.26 -3.05 5.35
N GLN A 20 -3.35 -1.75 5.46
CA GLN A 20 -3.75 -0.91 4.34
C GLN A 20 -2.50 -0.48 3.60
N TYR A 21 -2.57 -0.44 2.29
CA TYR A 21 -1.42 -0.15 1.44
C TYR A 21 -1.59 1.20 0.75
N SER A 22 -0.46 1.83 0.47
CA SER A 22 -0.45 3.08 -0.25
C SER A 22 0.90 3.24 -0.93
N ILE A 23 1.09 4.33 -1.66
CA ILE A 23 2.39 4.63 -2.25
C ILE A 23 2.88 5.95 -1.69
N TRP A 24 4.19 6.08 -1.64
CA TRP A 24 4.84 7.25 -1.10
C TRP A 24 6.09 7.52 -1.90
N LEU A 25 6.51 8.77 -1.99
CA LEU A 25 7.77 9.06 -2.67
C LEU A 25 8.91 8.42 -1.90
N ALA A 26 9.76 7.69 -2.62
CA ALA A 26 10.80 6.89 -1.97
C ALA A 26 11.84 7.75 -1.25
N ASP A 27 12.01 9.01 -1.70
CA ASP A 27 13.00 9.88 -1.10
C ASP A 27 12.43 10.74 0.02
N ARG A 28 11.24 10.46 0.48
CA ARG A 28 10.61 11.21 1.55
C ARG A 28 10.44 10.36 2.78
N ASP A 29 10.45 11.01 3.94
CA ASP A 29 10.19 10.34 5.19
C ASP A 29 8.73 9.89 5.24
N LEU A 30 8.49 8.74 5.81
CA LEU A 30 7.13 8.22 5.91
C LEU A 30 6.40 8.88 7.06
N PRO A 31 5.08 9.05 6.94
CA PRO A 31 4.30 9.53 8.07
C PRO A 31 4.30 8.50 9.18
N LEU A 32 4.00 8.98 10.38
CA LEU A 32 3.95 8.11 11.54
C LEU A 32 2.90 7.03 11.33
N GLY A 33 3.28 5.80 11.65
CA GLY A 33 2.36 4.68 11.52
C GLY A 33 2.42 3.97 10.18
N TRP A 34 3.27 4.43 9.27
CA TRP A 34 3.43 3.78 7.96
C TRP A 34 4.83 3.24 7.81
N TYR A 35 4.95 2.13 7.13
CA TYR A 35 6.21 1.40 6.99
C TYR A 35 6.42 1.01 5.55
N ARG A 36 7.67 0.91 5.14
CA ARG A 36 8.00 0.48 3.78
C ARG A 36 7.76 -1.01 3.65
N GLU A 37 7.11 -1.38 2.57
CA GLU A 37 6.82 -2.79 2.32
C GLU A 37 8.02 -3.49 1.69
N GLY A 38 8.83 -2.74 0.97
CA GLY A 38 10.01 -3.29 0.32
C GLY A 38 10.02 -3.15 -1.19
N PHE A 39 8.91 -2.81 -1.80
CA PHE A 39 8.82 -2.65 -3.24
C PHE A 39 8.97 -1.18 -3.60
N GLU A 40 9.80 -0.91 -4.59
CA GLU A 40 9.99 0.44 -5.09
C GLU A 40 9.99 0.42 -6.60
N GLY A 41 9.56 1.50 -7.20
CA GLY A 41 9.56 1.64 -8.64
C GLY A 41 8.72 2.82 -9.06
N LEU A 42 8.33 2.80 -10.32
CA LEU A 42 7.46 3.85 -10.85
C LEU A 42 6.08 3.72 -10.22
N LYS A 43 5.34 4.81 -10.27
CA LYS A 43 4.02 4.85 -9.64
C LYS A 43 3.14 3.69 -10.10
N GLN A 44 3.08 3.45 -11.41
CA GLN A 44 2.23 2.40 -11.92
C GLN A 44 2.69 1.03 -11.43
N ALA A 45 3.99 0.81 -11.35
CA ALA A 45 4.50 -0.47 -10.88
C ALA A 45 4.13 -0.69 -9.42
N CYS A 46 4.16 0.36 -8.62
CA CYS A 46 3.76 0.25 -7.22
C CYS A 46 2.28 -0.07 -7.09
N LEU A 47 1.45 0.59 -7.91
CA LEU A 47 0.02 0.32 -7.86
C LEU A 47 -0.30 -1.11 -8.30
N ASP A 48 0.41 -1.60 -9.30
CA ASP A 48 0.22 -2.98 -9.74
C ASP A 48 0.65 -3.96 -8.65
N HIS A 49 1.73 -3.64 -7.96
CA HIS A 49 2.19 -4.49 -6.87
C HIS A 49 1.15 -4.54 -5.74
N ILE A 50 0.60 -3.39 -5.37
CA ILE A 50 -0.43 -3.35 -4.35
C ILE A 50 -1.62 -4.20 -4.76
N ASP A 51 -1.99 -4.15 -6.03
CA ASP A 51 -3.13 -4.88 -6.53
C ASP A 51 -2.94 -6.39 -6.38
N THR A 52 -1.70 -6.85 -6.38
CA THR A 52 -1.43 -8.28 -6.22
C THR A 52 -1.35 -8.70 -4.76
N VAL A 53 -0.93 -7.82 -3.86
CA VAL A 53 -0.73 -8.19 -2.47
C VAL A 53 -1.88 -7.80 -1.56
N TRP A 54 -2.65 -6.80 -1.94
CA TRP A 54 -3.75 -6.31 -1.11
C TRP A 54 -5.05 -6.91 -1.63
N THR A 55 -5.26 -8.18 -1.30
CA THR A 55 -6.40 -8.91 -1.81
C THR A 55 -7.68 -8.65 -1.03
N ASP A 56 -7.56 -8.19 0.21
CA ASP A 56 -8.72 -7.83 1.02
C ASP A 56 -8.53 -6.41 1.47
N MET A 57 -9.29 -5.50 0.91
CA MET A 57 -9.11 -4.07 1.15
C MET A 57 -9.69 -3.59 2.47
N ARG A 58 -10.28 -4.48 3.23
CA ARG A 58 -10.79 -4.09 4.54
C ARG A 58 -9.64 -4.01 5.54
N PRO A 59 -9.70 -3.10 6.51
CA PRO A 59 -8.67 -3.04 7.54
C PRO A 59 -8.56 -4.33 8.31
N LEU A 60 -7.38 -4.58 8.84
CA LEU A 60 -7.11 -5.82 9.56
C LEU A 60 -8.04 -5.99 10.76
N SER A 61 -8.27 -4.93 11.51
CA SER A 61 -9.13 -5.03 12.68
C SER A 61 -10.55 -5.44 12.31
N LEU A 62 -11.04 -4.97 11.19
CA LEU A 62 -12.36 -5.35 10.73
C LEU A 62 -12.38 -6.81 10.31
N ARG A 63 -11.35 -7.26 9.62
CA ARG A 63 -11.28 -8.67 9.21
C ARG A 63 -11.26 -9.60 10.41
N ARG A 64 -10.49 -9.24 11.44
CA ARG A 64 -10.44 -10.05 12.65
C ARG A 64 -11.78 -10.13 13.35
N ARG A 65 -12.50 -8.99 13.39
CA ARG A 65 -13.81 -8.99 14.00
C ARG A 65 -14.77 -9.89 13.23
N MET A 66 -14.72 -9.85 11.92
CA MET A 66 -15.60 -10.68 11.12
C MET A 66 -15.27 -12.16 11.27
N GLU A 67 -14.00 -12.50 11.41
CA GLU A 67 -13.61 -13.88 11.63
C GLU A 67 -14.12 -14.38 12.97
N GLN A 68 -14.03 -13.56 14.00
CA GLN A 68 -14.54 -13.95 15.30
C GLN A 68 -16.05 -14.15 15.26
N ALA A 69 -16.75 -13.29 14.54
CA ALA A 69 -18.19 -13.44 14.44
C ALA A 69 -18.56 -14.72 13.71
N SER A 70 -17.79 -15.09 12.69
CA SER A 70 -18.14 -16.30 11.94
C SER A 70 -17.81 -17.57 12.69
N GLN A 71 -17.00 -17.48 13.74
CA GLN A 71 -16.71 -18.65 14.54
C GLN A 71 -17.73 -18.86 15.64
N ALA A 72 -18.56 -17.91 15.88
CA ALA A 72 -19.60 -18.05 16.88
C ALA A 72 -20.81 -18.74 16.29
#